data_c945c456991a88c70b6c2cb1a8e61818
#
_entry.id   c945c456991a88c70b6c2cb1a8e61818
#
_cell.length_a   1.000
_cell.length_b   1.000
_cell.length_c   1.000
_cell.angle_alpha   90.00
_cell.angle_beta   90.00
_cell.angle_gamma   90.00
#
_symmetry.space_group_name_H-M   'P 1'
#
loop_
_entity.id
_entity.type
_entity.pdbx_description
1 polymer ?
#
loop_
_entity_poly.entity_id
_entity_poly.type
_entity_poly.pdbx_seq_one_letter_code
_entity_poly.pdbx_strand_id
1 'polypeptide(L)'
;MTFANPITRRSMLKAGAASAAFLAAPAILTRPGFGQSSGTVNVFVWGDYVQQNMIDKFQKDTGIKLNLSTYGSNDEATQKLKASGGKGFDIIFPSVTNVANYQDGDTFLLQPIDETKAKVGNVIPSMYRDSIQLGAVQNGDRVAIPFNWGTEAVTFDSTVFEGAGDADVSYGMLWDPKAKGKAAFRQKSVLIGTGLYLDAMGEVQSNRMLDVYKSEEDMRRVFDKVASYIVDHRENFGAFWNNATEALNAFQQSGCVAGQTWDSTGLLLNRDKPELKYRMPKEGGMTWMDSMAIPSGAENLDQAYAFINAMLDPEMAGLMSANTGYNSCVDGAAANAGEVYARQFAEVYNADNLANLWWWQPDTPFFASGQQEYVDRITNAS
;
A
#
# COMPACT_ATOMS: atom_id res chain seq x y z
N MET A 1 3.02 -93.24 -17.93
CA MET A 1 2.33 -92.48 -18.95
C MET A 1 1.20 -91.69 -18.28
N THR A 2 1.45 -90.46 -17.93
CA THR A 2 0.44 -89.61 -17.32
C THR A 2 0.38 -88.28 -18.13
N PHE A 3 -0.72 -88.07 -18.78
CA PHE A 3 -0.96 -86.95 -19.65
C PHE A 3 -1.17 -85.64 -18.83
N ALA A 4 -0.40 -84.64 -19.11
CA ALA A 4 -0.59 -83.29 -18.57
C ALA A 4 -1.80 -82.62 -19.25
N ASN A 5 -2.73 -82.12 -18.46
CA ASN A 5 -3.87 -81.35 -18.96
C ASN A 5 -3.42 -79.98 -19.43
N PRO A 6 -3.91 -79.43 -20.57
CA PRO A 6 -3.52 -78.16 -21.06
C PRO A 6 -4.18 -77.05 -20.25
N ILE A 7 -3.41 -76.07 -19.82
CA ILE A 7 -3.85 -74.86 -19.15
C ILE A 7 -4.62 -73.99 -20.17
N THR A 8 -5.89 -73.75 -19.91
CA THR A 8 -6.74 -72.94 -20.81
C THR A 8 -6.60 -71.46 -20.49
N ARG A 9 -6.76 -70.61 -21.50
CA ARG A 9 -6.70 -69.11 -21.37
C ARG A 9 -7.61 -68.57 -20.25
N ARG A 10 -8.64 -69.33 -19.84
CA ARG A 10 -9.60 -68.96 -18.79
C ARG A 10 -9.05 -69.17 -17.37
N SER A 11 -8.05 -70.05 -17.18
CA SER A 11 -7.39 -70.24 -15.92
C SER A 11 -6.29 -69.21 -15.65
N MET A 12 -5.65 -68.62 -16.69
CA MET A 12 -4.73 -67.52 -16.56
C MET A 12 -5.40 -66.20 -16.18
N LEU A 13 -6.63 -65.97 -16.62
CA LEU A 13 -7.38 -64.76 -16.27
C LEU A 13 -7.90 -64.74 -14.82
N LYS A 14 -8.01 -65.95 -14.19
CA LYS A 14 -8.44 -66.03 -12.78
C LYS A 14 -7.28 -65.91 -11.80
N ALA A 15 -6.03 -66.15 -12.23
CA ALA A 15 -4.85 -66.02 -11.40
C ALA A 15 -4.28 -64.53 -11.42
N GLY A 16 -4.68 -63.74 -12.44
CA GLY A 16 -4.27 -62.33 -12.57
C GLY A 16 -5.11 -61.34 -11.76
N ALA A 17 -6.28 -61.76 -11.24
CA ALA A 17 -7.20 -60.87 -10.56
C ALA A 17 -6.98 -60.76 -9.02
N ALA A 18 -6.09 -61.54 -8.46
CA ALA A 18 -5.85 -61.56 -7.01
C ALA A 18 -4.53 -60.87 -6.55
N SER A 19 -3.72 -60.35 -7.48
CA SER A 19 -2.43 -59.73 -7.17
C SER A 19 -2.39 -58.20 -7.48
N ALA A 20 -3.52 -57.59 -7.81
CA ALA A 20 -3.60 -56.15 -8.16
C ALA A 20 -4.13 -55.28 -7.01
N ALA A 21 -4.17 -55.75 -5.78
CA ALA A 21 -4.78 -55.02 -4.66
C ALA A 21 -3.80 -54.35 -3.69
N PHE A 22 -2.48 -54.26 -4.01
CA PHE A 22 -1.50 -53.51 -3.22
C PHE A 22 -0.48 -52.77 -4.09
N LEU A 23 -0.94 -52.01 -5.07
CA LEU A 23 -0.21 -50.85 -5.55
C LEU A 23 -0.80 -49.66 -4.78
N ALA A 24 -0.08 -49.22 -3.74
CA ALA A 24 -0.32 -48.00 -3.06
C ALA A 24 -0.40 -46.89 -4.15
N ALA A 25 -1.59 -46.35 -4.36
CA ALA A 25 -1.72 -45.11 -5.07
C ALA A 25 -0.82 -44.11 -4.34
N PRO A 26 0.03 -43.33 -5.04
CA PRO A 26 0.68 -42.21 -4.41
C PRO A 26 -0.43 -41.36 -3.82
N ALA A 27 -0.42 -41.18 -2.50
CA ALA A 27 -1.21 -40.15 -1.87
C ALA A 27 -0.75 -38.83 -2.51
N ILE A 28 -1.45 -38.37 -3.53
CA ILE A 28 -1.36 -37.02 -3.97
C ILE A 28 -1.88 -36.24 -2.76
N LEU A 29 -0.96 -35.76 -1.94
CA LEU A 29 -1.22 -34.66 -1.03
C LEU A 29 -1.60 -33.47 -1.93
N THR A 30 -2.84 -33.44 -2.38
CA THR A 30 -3.44 -32.23 -2.89
C THR A 30 -3.44 -31.30 -1.67
N ARG A 31 -2.49 -30.38 -1.63
CA ARG A 31 -2.75 -29.10 -0.96
C ARG A 31 -4.18 -28.73 -1.38
N PRO A 32 -5.02 -28.20 -0.48
CA PRO A 32 -6.30 -27.64 -0.89
C PRO A 32 -5.95 -26.53 -1.89
N GLY A 33 -5.85 -26.92 -3.16
CA GLY A 33 -5.65 -26.00 -4.26
C GLY A 33 -6.98 -25.25 -4.40
N PHE A 34 -6.90 -23.96 -4.63
CA PHE A 34 -7.96 -23.22 -5.27
C PHE A 34 -8.51 -24.11 -6.38
N GLY A 35 -9.82 -24.41 -6.38
CA GLY A 35 -10.44 -25.12 -7.48
C GLY A 35 -10.01 -24.39 -8.75
N GLN A 36 -9.51 -25.13 -9.75
CA GLN A 36 -9.07 -24.54 -11.01
C GLN A 36 -10.25 -23.78 -11.62
N SER A 37 -10.38 -22.49 -11.28
CA SER A 37 -11.34 -21.62 -11.91
C SER A 37 -10.70 -21.11 -13.19
N SER A 38 -11.27 -21.47 -14.33
CA SER A 38 -10.93 -20.86 -15.60
C SER A 38 -11.63 -19.50 -15.72
N GLY A 39 -11.13 -18.62 -16.54
CA GLY A 39 -11.76 -17.33 -16.80
C GLY A 39 -10.78 -16.18 -16.78
N THR A 40 -11.30 -14.98 -16.60
CA THR A 40 -10.52 -13.74 -16.62
C THR A 40 -10.91 -12.89 -15.43
N VAL A 41 -9.96 -12.20 -14.83
CA VAL A 41 -10.19 -11.11 -13.88
C VAL A 41 -9.62 -9.81 -14.44
N ASN A 42 -10.44 -8.75 -14.41
CA ASN A 42 -10.09 -7.41 -14.89
C ASN A 42 -9.78 -6.53 -13.67
N VAL A 43 -8.53 -6.13 -13.54
CA VAL A 43 -8.02 -5.40 -12.38
C VAL A 43 -7.60 -3.99 -12.78
N PHE A 44 -8.09 -2.98 -12.05
CA PHE A 44 -7.72 -1.59 -12.20
C PHE A 44 -6.89 -1.16 -10.98
N VAL A 45 -5.62 -0.86 -11.18
CA VAL A 45 -4.63 -0.81 -10.11
C VAL A 45 -3.62 0.31 -10.32
N TRP A 46 -2.95 0.76 -9.27
CA TRP A 46 -1.79 1.64 -9.34
C TRP A 46 -0.68 1.02 -10.20
N GLY A 47 0.00 1.85 -11.00
CA GLY A 47 0.90 1.39 -12.05
C GLY A 47 2.06 0.49 -11.62
N ASP A 48 2.40 0.48 -10.34
CA ASP A 48 3.56 -0.22 -9.79
C ASP A 48 3.21 -1.40 -8.84
N TYR A 49 1.93 -1.61 -8.48
CA TYR A 49 1.58 -2.59 -7.44
C TYR A 49 1.66 -4.05 -7.88
N VAL A 50 1.30 -4.36 -9.11
CA VAL A 50 1.24 -5.74 -9.61
C VAL A 50 2.26 -5.92 -10.75
N GLN A 51 3.38 -6.54 -10.43
CA GLN A 51 4.50 -6.75 -11.33
C GLN A 51 4.37 -8.09 -12.09
N GLN A 52 5.15 -8.25 -13.18
CA GLN A 52 5.04 -9.40 -14.08
C GLN A 52 5.19 -10.75 -13.38
N ASN A 53 6.12 -10.89 -12.43
CA ASN A 53 6.32 -12.13 -11.66
C ASN A 53 5.10 -12.50 -10.79
N MET A 54 4.34 -11.50 -10.31
CA MET A 54 3.09 -11.72 -9.57
C MET A 54 1.97 -12.17 -10.52
N ILE A 55 1.90 -11.58 -11.72
CA ILE A 55 0.96 -11.99 -12.78
C ILE A 55 1.20 -13.45 -13.15
N ASP A 56 2.45 -13.79 -13.46
CA ASP A 56 2.85 -15.14 -13.87
C ASP A 56 2.54 -16.17 -12.77
N LYS A 57 2.84 -15.83 -11.51
CA LYS A 57 2.52 -16.68 -10.37
C LYS A 57 1.01 -16.88 -10.22
N PHE A 58 0.23 -15.80 -10.25
CA PHE A 58 -1.23 -15.87 -10.13
C PHE A 58 -1.84 -16.73 -11.23
N GLN A 59 -1.48 -16.48 -12.50
CA GLN A 59 -2.00 -17.25 -13.63
C GLN A 59 -1.59 -18.72 -13.59
N LYS A 60 -0.36 -19.01 -13.16
CA LYS A 60 0.12 -20.38 -12.99
C LYS A 60 -0.62 -21.13 -11.89
N ASP A 61 -0.84 -20.47 -10.75
CA ASP A 61 -1.42 -21.11 -9.57
C ASP A 61 -2.94 -21.29 -9.67
N THR A 62 -3.62 -20.40 -10.41
CA THR A 62 -5.10 -20.38 -10.50
C THR A 62 -5.66 -20.82 -11.86
N GLY A 63 -4.89 -20.69 -12.94
CA GLY A 63 -5.39 -20.83 -14.31
C GLY A 63 -6.26 -19.66 -14.79
N ILE A 64 -6.42 -18.61 -13.99
CA ILE A 64 -7.21 -17.41 -14.32
C ILE A 64 -6.33 -16.44 -15.07
N LYS A 65 -6.80 -15.92 -16.20
CA LYS A 65 -6.12 -14.85 -16.93
C LYS A 65 -6.30 -13.52 -16.19
N LEU A 66 -5.19 -12.81 -15.94
CA LEU A 66 -5.19 -11.48 -15.34
C LEU A 66 -5.06 -10.41 -16.41
N ASN A 67 -6.05 -9.53 -16.52
CA ASN A 67 -5.99 -8.31 -17.32
C ASN A 67 -5.79 -7.12 -16.39
N LEU A 68 -4.69 -6.38 -16.57
CA LEU A 68 -4.40 -5.17 -15.81
C LEU A 68 -4.70 -3.92 -16.63
N SER A 69 -5.31 -2.95 -15.96
CA SER A 69 -5.35 -1.54 -16.36
C SER A 69 -4.80 -0.72 -15.22
N THR A 70 -4.05 0.34 -15.52
CA THR A 70 -3.39 1.13 -14.49
C THR A 70 -3.90 2.55 -14.43
N TYR A 71 -3.72 3.20 -13.28
CA TYR A 71 -3.99 4.62 -13.06
C TYR A 71 -2.88 5.26 -12.21
N GLY A 72 -2.84 6.60 -12.22
CA GLY A 72 -1.85 7.39 -11.51
C GLY A 72 -2.40 8.17 -10.30
N SER A 73 -3.74 8.22 -10.11
CA SER A 73 -4.36 8.91 -8.98
C SER A 73 -5.70 8.32 -8.60
N ASN A 74 -6.12 8.53 -7.33
CA ASN A 74 -7.47 8.16 -6.87
C ASN A 74 -8.57 8.85 -7.66
N ASP A 75 -8.35 10.12 -8.08
CA ASP A 75 -9.32 10.87 -8.85
C ASP A 75 -9.54 10.25 -10.23
N GLU A 76 -8.47 9.86 -10.92
CA GLU A 76 -8.55 9.12 -12.19
C GLU A 76 -9.36 7.84 -12.03
N ALA A 77 -9.05 7.04 -11.00
CA ALA A 77 -9.74 5.79 -10.73
C ALA A 77 -11.23 6.00 -10.44
N THR A 78 -11.55 6.98 -9.59
CA THR A 78 -12.93 7.33 -9.22
C THR A 78 -13.72 7.83 -10.43
N GLN A 79 -13.16 8.74 -11.23
CA GLN A 79 -13.82 9.28 -12.43
C GLN A 79 -14.06 8.18 -13.48
N LYS A 80 -13.09 7.28 -13.67
CA LYS A 80 -13.23 6.16 -14.59
C LYS A 80 -14.37 5.24 -14.18
N LEU A 81 -14.47 4.92 -12.88
CA LEU A 81 -15.54 4.04 -12.38
C LEU A 81 -16.90 4.72 -12.46
N LYS A 82 -17.01 6.02 -12.13
CA LYS A 82 -18.23 6.82 -12.31
C LYS A 82 -18.68 6.84 -13.78
N ALA A 83 -17.78 7.11 -14.70
CA ALA A 83 -18.08 7.16 -16.14
C ALA A 83 -18.59 5.81 -16.70
N SER A 84 -18.20 4.68 -16.07
CA SER A 84 -18.65 3.34 -16.47
C SER A 84 -19.85 2.82 -15.67
N GLY A 85 -20.34 3.56 -14.67
CA GLY A 85 -21.39 3.10 -13.75
C GLY A 85 -20.98 1.85 -12.96
N GLY A 86 -19.72 1.79 -12.53
CA GLY A 86 -19.16 0.68 -11.76
C GLY A 86 -18.78 -0.56 -12.59
N LYS A 87 -18.79 -0.48 -13.93
CA LYS A 87 -18.57 -1.64 -14.81
C LYS A 87 -17.15 -1.64 -15.42
N GLY A 88 -16.80 -2.81 -15.99
CA GLY A 88 -15.57 -3.00 -16.76
C GLY A 88 -14.37 -3.49 -15.97
N PHE A 89 -14.47 -3.48 -14.65
CA PHE A 89 -13.45 -4.01 -13.75
C PHE A 89 -14.07 -4.93 -12.69
N ASP A 90 -13.30 -5.91 -12.23
CA ASP A 90 -13.70 -6.85 -11.19
C ASP A 90 -13.03 -6.49 -9.85
N ILE A 91 -11.86 -5.85 -9.89
CA ILE A 91 -11.12 -5.36 -8.73
C ILE A 91 -10.59 -3.95 -9.03
N ILE A 92 -10.63 -3.10 -7.99
CA ILE A 92 -10.02 -1.78 -7.98
C ILE A 92 -9.23 -1.58 -6.67
N PHE A 93 -8.21 -0.72 -6.70
CA PHE A 93 -7.31 -0.48 -5.56
C PHE A 93 -7.39 0.96 -5.02
N PRO A 94 -8.49 1.37 -4.40
CA PRO A 94 -8.58 2.71 -3.83
C PRO A 94 -7.72 2.86 -2.59
N SER A 95 -7.19 4.07 -2.35
CA SER A 95 -6.78 4.44 -1.01
C SER A 95 -7.98 4.35 -0.07
N VAL A 96 -7.79 3.77 1.13
CA VAL A 96 -8.90 3.52 2.05
C VAL A 96 -9.66 4.82 2.37
N THR A 97 -8.93 5.93 2.50
CA THR A 97 -9.51 7.27 2.75
C THR A 97 -10.34 7.82 1.59
N ASN A 98 -10.19 7.27 0.37
CA ASN A 98 -10.95 7.66 -0.82
C ASN A 98 -12.15 6.76 -1.12
N VAL A 99 -12.37 5.70 -0.35
CA VAL A 99 -13.47 4.76 -0.59
C VAL A 99 -14.83 5.44 -0.65
N ALA A 100 -15.10 6.41 0.22
CA ALA A 100 -16.34 7.17 0.23
C ALA A 100 -16.60 7.96 -1.07
N ASN A 101 -15.56 8.31 -1.83
CA ASN A 101 -15.66 9.09 -3.07
C ASN A 101 -16.25 8.28 -4.25
N TYR A 102 -16.38 6.95 -4.09
CA TYR A 102 -17.03 6.08 -5.09
C TYR A 102 -18.55 6.16 -5.02
N GLN A 103 -19.11 7.24 -4.47
CA GLN A 103 -20.51 7.60 -4.53
C GLN A 103 -20.80 8.36 -5.83
N ASP A 104 -21.84 7.96 -6.58
CA ASP A 104 -22.34 8.63 -7.78
C ASP A 104 -23.85 8.85 -7.65
N GLY A 105 -24.26 10.07 -7.31
CA GLY A 105 -25.62 10.35 -6.88
C GLY A 105 -26.02 9.47 -5.69
N ASP A 106 -27.12 8.73 -5.84
CA ASP A 106 -27.61 7.78 -4.81
C ASP A 106 -26.95 6.37 -4.94
N THR A 107 -26.09 6.17 -5.92
CA THR A 107 -25.46 4.85 -6.19
C THR A 107 -24.07 4.79 -5.62
N PHE A 108 -23.80 3.79 -4.78
CA PHE A 108 -22.46 3.47 -4.35
C PHE A 108 -21.84 2.44 -5.31
N LEU A 109 -20.68 2.76 -5.87
CA LEU A 109 -20.06 2.02 -6.98
C LEU A 109 -19.17 0.85 -6.53
N LEU A 110 -19.07 0.59 -5.24
CA LEU A 110 -18.41 -0.58 -4.67
C LEU A 110 -19.45 -1.48 -4.00
N GLN A 111 -19.25 -2.78 -4.02
CA GLN A 111 -20.16 -3.72 -3.37
C GLN A 111 -19.60 -4.25 -2.04
N PRO A 112 -20.46 -4.72 -1.12
CA PRO A 112 -20.01 -5.39 0.10
C PRO A 112 -19.13 -6.60 -0.21
N ILE A 113 -18.08 -6.76 0.60
CA ILE A 113 -17.17 -7.90 0.55
C ILE A 113 -17.77 -9.04 1.38
N ASP A 114 -17.92 -10.21 0.76
CA ASP A 114 -18.21 -11.45 1.48
C ASP A 114 -16.91 -11.95 2.17
N GLU A 115 -16.74 -11.60 3.44
CA GLU A 115 -15.54 -11.95 4.21
C GLU A 115 -15.38 -13.47 4.38
N THR A 116 -16.43 -14.26 4.16
CA THR A 116 -16.32 -15.74 4.21
C THR A 116 -15.60 -16.31 3.00
N LYS A 117 -15.54 -15.55 1.90
CA LYS A 117 -14.83 -15.89 0.66
C LYS A 117 -13.42 -15.34 0.61
N ALA A 118 -13.09 -14.35 1.45
CA ALA A 118 -11.79 -13.69 1.48
C ALA A 118 -10.97 -14.15 2.69
N LYS A 119 -9.67 -14.38 2.48
CA LYS A 119 -8.72 -14.79 3.54
C LYS A 119 -8.33 -13.61 4.44
N VAL A 120 -9.33 -12.88 4.93
CA VAL A 120 -9.11 -11.68 5.76
C VAL A 120 -8.34 -11.96 7.06
N GLY A 121 -8.34 -13.20 7.53
CA GLY A 121 -7.53 -13.64 8.68
C GLY A 121 -6.02 -13.56 8.45
N ASN A 122 -5.56 -13.39 7.21
CA ASN A 122 -4.16 -13.17 6.89
C ASN A 122 -3.77 -11.68 6.97
N VAL A 123 -4.73 -10.77 7.07
CA VAL A 123 -4.45 -9.33 7.24
C VAL A 123 -4.00 -9.08 8.68
N ILE A 124 -2.97 -8.27 8.86
CA ILE A 124 -2.49 -7.83 10.17
C ILE A 124 -3.68 -7.26 10.96
N PRO A 125 -3.99 -7.79 12.18
CA PRO A 125 -5.22 -7.44 12.88
C PRO A 125 -5.41 -5.95 13.16
N SER A 126 -4.34 -5.20 13.45
CA SER A 126 -4.40 -3.75 13.62
C SER A 126 -4.77 -3.04 12.32
N MET A 127 -4.16 -3.40 11.19
CA MET A 127 -4.46 -2.81 9.88
C MET A 127 -5.91 -3.08 9.46
N TYR A 128 -6.41 -4.31 9.71
CA TYR A 128 -7.79 -4.66 9.40
C TYR A 128 -8.80 -3.87 10.24
N ARG A 129 -8.54 -3.71 11.56
CA ARG A 129 -9.36 -2.91 12.46
C ARG A 129 -9.31 -1.44 12.12
N ASP A 130 -8.11 -0.88 11.97
CA ASP A 130 -7.91 0.55 11.81
C ASP A 130 -8.43 1.05 10.44
N SER A 131 -8.46 0.19 9.42
CA SER A 131 -9.08 0.50 8.13
C SER A 131 -10.55 0.91 8.22
N ILE A 132 -11.27 0.47 9.27
CA ILE A 132 -12.68 0.82 9.47
C ILE A 132 -12.82 2.34 9.64
N GLN A 133 -12.01 2.93 10.51
CA GLN A 133 -12.04 4.39 10.77
C GLN A 133 -11.55 5.21 9.56
N LEU A 134 -10.72 4.59 8.70
CA LEU A 134 -10.20 5.22 7.49
C LEU A 134 -11.16 5.15 6.30
N GLY A 135 -12.25 4.39 6.39
CA GLY A 135 -13.27 4.35 5.35
C GLY A 135 -13.53 3.01 4.68
N ALA A 136 -12.88 1.92 5.10
CA ALA A 136 -13.10 0.59 4.51
C ALA A 136 -14.50 0.00 4.75
N VAL A 137 -15.27 0.60 5.66
CA VAL A 137 -16.66 0.25 5.96
C VAL A 137 -17.56 1.43 5.57
N GLN A 138 -18.58 1.16 4.76
CA GLN A 138 -19.57 2.13 4.31
C GLN A 138 -20.97 1.56 4.58
N ASN A 139 -21.85 2.38 5.16
CA ASN A 139 -23.22 1.97 5.50
C ASN A 139 -23.35 0.69 6.35
N GLY A 140 -22.32 0.37 7.12
CA GLY A 140 -22.26 -0.82 7.98
C GLY A 140 -21.62 -2.05 7.31
N ASP A 141 -21.36 -2.02 6.01
CA ASP A 141 -20.76 -3.11 5.26
C ASP A 141 -19.28 -2.83 4.98
N ARG A 142 -18.44 -3.84 5.07
CA ARG A 142 -17.06 -3.77 4.58
C ARG A 142 -17.06 -3.79 3.06
N VAL A 143 -16.49 -2.77 2.44
CA VAL A 143 -16.41 -2.62 0.98
C VAL A 143 -14.97 -2.62 0.46
N ALA A 144 -13.99 -2.63 1.37
CA ALA A 144 -12.58 -2.63 1.01
C ALA A 144 -11.74 -3.45 2.01
N ILE A 145 -10.76 -4.19 1.51
CA ILE A 145 -9.81 -5.00 2.28
C ILE A 145 -8.44 -4.35 2.20
N PRO A 146 -7.76 -4.07 3.32
CA PRO A 146 -6.39 -3.55 3.33
C PRO A 146 -5.45 -4.41 2.47
N PHE A 147 -4.65 -3.76 1.64
CA PHE A 147 -3.70 -4.41 0.73
C PHE A 147 -2.25 -4.08 1.09
N ASN A 148 -1.91 -2.80 1.00
CA ASN A 148 -0.60 -2.29 1.36
C ASN A 148 -0.71 -0.98 2.11
N TRP A 149 0.39 -0.59 2.73
CA TRP A 149 0.54 0.68 3.42
C TRP A 149 1.96 1.18 3.28
N GLY A 150 2.12 2.45 3.50
CA GLY A 150 3.43 3.06 3.51
C GLY A 150 3.44 4.33 4.32
N THR A 151 4.63 4.88 4.47
CA THR A 151 4.82 6.11 5.22
C THR A 151 5.48 7.16 4.36
N GLU A 152 5.22 8.40 4.71
CA GLU A 152 5.97 9.55 4.28
C GLU A 152 6.67 10.13 5.50
N ALA A 153 7.99 9.98 5.52
CA ALA A 153 8.81 10.32 6.66
C ALA A 153 10.09 11.05 6.22
N VAL A 154 11.10 11.10 7.05
CA VAL A 154 12.29 11.89 6.78
C VAL A 154 13.40 11.05 6.16
N THR A 155 13.83 11.44 4.94
CA THR A 155 15.12 11.01 4.38
C THR A 155 16.16 12.12 4.64
N PHE A 156 17.31 11.75 5.16
CA PHE A 156 18.39 12.70 5.44
C PHE A 156 19.78 12.11 5.22
N ASP A 157 20.72 12.97 4.92
CA ASP A 157 22.14 12.62 4.80
C ASP A 157 22.80 12.64 6.19
N SER A 158 23.19 11.47 6.69
CA SER A 158 23.80 11.31 8.01
C SER A 158 25.19 11.93 8.13
N THR A 159 25.84 12.25 7.01
CA THR A 159 27.12 12.99 7.00
C THR A 159 26.94 14.50 7.20
N VAL A 160 25.76 15.03 6.86
CA VAL A 160 25.37 16.42 7.11
C VAL A 160 24.77 16.57 8.51
N PHE A 161 23.94 15.60 8.91
CA PHE A 161 23.29 15.55 10.23
C PHE A 161 24.03 14.58 11.15
N GLU A 162 25.35 14.82 11.31
CA GLU A 162 26.22 13.97 12.14
C GLU A 162 25.69 13.80 13.56
N GLY A 163 25.69 12.57 14.06
CA GLY A 163 25.28 12.24 15.42
C GLY A 163 23.76 12.19 15.65
N ALA A 164 22.93 12.45 14.64
CA ALA A 164 21.49 12.29 14.77
C ALA A 164 21.15 10.81 14.94
N GLY A 165 20.65 10.43 16.11
CA GLY A 165 20.06 9.13 16.39
C GLY A 165 18.59 9.11 15.95
N ASP A 166 17.97 7.93 15.97
CA ASP A 166 16.55 7.76 15.56
C ASP A 166 15.60 8.67 16.35
N ALA A 167 15.88 8.93 17.64
CA ALA A 167 15.09 9.81 18.50
C ALA A 167 15.19 11.31 18.14
N ASP A 168 16.21 11.71 17.39
CA ASP A 168 16.44 13.09 16.98
C ASP A 168 15.75 13.41 15.64
N VAL A 169 15.31 12.40 14.91
CA VAL A 169 14.68 12.58 13.61
C VAL A 169 13.33 13.29 13.77
N SER A 170 13.17 14.35 12.99
CA SER A 170 12.02 15.26 13.05
C SER A 170 11.78 15.87 11.68
N TYR A 171 10.53 16.21 11.37
CA TYR A 171 10.24 17.07 10.21
C TYR A 171 10.92 18.43 10.32
N GLY A 172 11.35 18.85 11.52
CA GLY A 172 12.17 20.04 11.74
C GLY A 172 13.53 20.01 11.04
N MET A 173 14.07 18.82 10.68
CA MET A 173 15.34 18.72 9.94
C MET A 173 15.27 19.38 8.56
N LEU A 174 14.07 19.45 7.95
CA LEU A 174 13.86 20.11 6.68
C LEU A 174 14.02 21.65 6.78
N TRP A 175 13.85 22.17 8.00
CA TRP A 175 13.93 23.60 8.33
C TRP A 175 15.24 23.97 9.02
N ASP A 176 16.13 23.00 9.25
CA ASP A 176 17.45 23.24 9.81
C ASP A 176 18.31 24.08 8.83
N PRO A 177 19.12 25.04 9.31
CA PRO A 177 20.07 25.79 8.49
C PRO A 177 21.00 24.91 7.63
N LYS A 178 21.30 23.68 8.05
CA LYS A 178 22.11 22.73 7.27
C LYS A 178 21.39 22.29 5.96
N ALA A 179 20.07 22.38 5.94
CA ALA A 179 19.24 22.03 4.77
C ALA A 179 18.92 23.23 3.88
N LYS A 180 19.50 24.42 4.12
CA LYS A 180 19.25 25.64 3.34
C LYS A 180 19.52 25.43 1.86
N GLY A 181 18.48 25.61 1.00
CA GLY A 181 18.49 25.35 -0.44
C GLY A 181 18.63 23.88 -0.83
N LYS A 182 18.46 22.94 0.13
CA LYS A 182 18.72 21.51 -0.06
C LYS A 182 17.67 20.60 0.62
N ALA A 183 16.50 21.13 0.95
CA ALA A 183 15.41 20.32 1.47
C ALA A 183 14.43 19.95 0.36
N ALA A 184 13.98 18.69 0.33
CA ALA A 184 13.00 18.16 -0.60
C ALA A 184 11.62 18.07 0.05
N PHE A 185 10.60 18.60 -0.60
CA PHE A 185 9.25 18.67 -0.07
C PHE A 185 8.24 18.07 -1.05
N ARG A 186 7.30 17.30 -0.53
CA ARG A 186 6.13 16.93 -1.32
C ARG A 186 5.09 18.03 -1.23
N GLN A 187 4.61 18.51 -2.37
CA GLN A 187 3.66 19.62 -2.41
C GLN A 187 2.41 19.38 -1.54
N LYS A 188 1.83 18.18 -1.62
CA LYS A 188 0.61 17.84 -0.87
C LYS A 188 0.84 17.77 0.64
N SER A 189 1.96 17.22 1.09
CA SER A 189 2.18 16.84 2.49
C SER A 189 3.08 17.79 3.29
N VAL A 190 3.70 18.78 2.62
CA VAL A 190 4.54 19.78 3.32
C VAL A 190 3.77 20.51 4.43
N LEU A 191 2.49 20.83 4.21
CA LEU A 191 1.63 21.45 5.21
C LEU A 191 1.45 20.56 6.45
N ILE A 192 1.19 19.27 6.23
CA ILE A 192 0.96 18.34 7.35
C ILE A 192 2.25 18.06 8.10
N GLY A 193 3.34 17.72 7.41
CA GLY A 193 4.62 17.42 8.06
C GLY A 193 5.18 18.62 8.85
N THR A 194 5.12 19.83 8.25
CA THR A 194 5.51 21.05 8.96
C THR A 194 4.55 21.35 10.11
N GLY A 195 3.26 21.13 9.92
CA GLY A 195 2.27 21.34 10.97
C GLY A 195 2.47 20.39 12.16
N LEU A 196 2.78 19.12 11.92
CA LEU A 196 3.13 18.15 12.97
C LEU A 196 4.36 18.61 13.77
N TYR A 197 5.37 19.11 13.08
CA TYR A 197 6.56 19.69 13.72
C TYR A 197 6.22 20.91 14.60
N LEU A 198 5.44 21.85 14.08
CA LEU A 198 5.05 23.07 14.81
C LEU A 198 4.09 22.77 15.99
N ASP A 199 3.23 21.79 15.85
CA ASP A 199 2.37 21.29 16.94
C ASP A 199 3.22 20.69 18.09
N ALA A 200 4.20 19.88 17.75
CA ALA A 200 5.14 19.30 18.73
C ALA A 200 6.00 20.36 19.42
N MET A 201 6.29 21.49 18.76
CA MET A 201 6.99 22.64 19.35
C MET A 201 6.06 23.55 20.17
N GLY A 202 4.75 23.33 20.14
CA GLY A 202 3.75 24.18 20.81
C GLY A 202 3.45 25.50 20.08
N GLU A 203 3.98 25.69 18.86
CA GLU A 203 3.77 26.91 18.05
C GLU A 203 2.39 26.93 17.38
N VAL A 204 1.83 25.76 17.10
CA VAL A 204 0.50 25.58 16.52
C VAL A 204 -0.28 24.56 17.33
N GLN A 205 -1.47 24.93 17.81
CA GLN A 205 -2.39 23.99 18.45
C GLN A 205 -3.29 23.37 17.38
N SER A 206 -3.03 22.10 17.03
CA SER A 206 -3.71 21.41 15.95
C SER A 206 -4.14 19.97 16.27
N ASN A 207 -3.95 19.53 17.52
CA ASN A 207 -4.18 18.14 17.91
C ASN A 207 -3.48 17.16 16.93
N ARG A 208 -2.16 17.34 16.75
CA ARG A 208 -1.37 16.60 15.77
C ARG A 208 -1.97 16.71 14.37
N MET A 209 -2.33 17.89 13.92
CA MET A 209 -2.97 18.19 12.62
C MET A 209 -4.36 17.56 12.39
N LEU A 210 -4.94 16.87 13.36
CA LEU A 210 -6.29 16.29 13.19
C LEU A 210 -7.39 17.36 13.17
N ASP A 211 -7.13 18.55 13.72
CA ASP A 211 -8.10 19.63 13.72
C ASP A 211 -8.40 20.15 12.31
N VAL A 212 -7.47 20.02 11.36
CA VAL A 212 -7.67 20.48 9.97
C VAL A 212 -8.78 19.72 9.22
N TYR A 213 -9.21 18.57 9.76
CA TYR A 213 -10.30 17.77 9.20
C TYR A 213 -11.65 18.02 9.88
N LYS A 214 -11.70 18.80 10.97
CA LYS A 214 -12.93 19.03 11.74
C LYS A 214 -13.86 20.05 11.08
N SER A 215 -13.30 21.19 10.65
CA SER A 215 -14.03 22.26 10.01
C SER A 215 -13.11 23.08 9.11
N GLU A 216 -13.71 23.82 8.16
CA GLU A 216 -12.95 24.76 7.34
C GLU A 216 -12.30 25.87 8.17
N GLU A 217 -12.98 26.34 9.23
CA GLU A 217 -12.45 27.35 10.15
C GLU A 217 -11.18 26.85 10.86
N ASP A 218 -11.21 25.64 11.42
CA ASP A 218 -10.06 25.04 12.09
C ASP A 218 -8.93 24.78 11.09
N MET A 219 -9.25 24.28 9.90
CA MET A 219 -8.26 24.07 8.84
C MET A 219 -7.55 25.39 8.50
N ARG A 220 -8.29 26.46 8.23
CA ARG A 220 -7.71 27.76 7.90
C ARG A 220 -6.90 28.33 9.05
N ARG A 221 -7.39 28.24 10.28
CA ARG A 221 -6.66 28.68 11.49
C ARG A 221 -5.29 28.01 11.61
N VAL A 222 -5.22 26.71 11.35
CA VAL A 222 -3.98 25.92 11.45
C VAL A 222 -3.11 26.18 10.22
N PHE A 223 -3.64 26.07 9.01
CA PHE A 223 -2.87 26.21 7.78
C PHE A 223 -2.35 27.61 7.55
N ASP A 224 -3.02 28.67 8.02
CA ASP A 224 -2.49 30.03 7.93
C ASP A 224 -1.15 30.17 8.68
N LYS A 225 -1.04 29.60 9.88
CA LYS A 225 0.20 29.62 10.66
C LYS A 225 1.28 28.75 10.01
N VAL A 226 0.91 27.52 9.60
CA VAL A 226 1.84 26.59 8.96
C VAL A 226 2.37 27.16 7.66
N ALA A 227 1.53 27.69 6.79
CA ALA A 227 1.93 28.29 5.52
C ALA A 227 2.77 29.52 5.71
N SER A 228 2.46 30.39 6.70
CA SER A 228 3.34 31.52 7.04
C SER A 228 4.72 31.05 7.43
N TYR A 229 4.83 30.06 8.32
CA TYR A 229 6.12 29.50 8.71
C TYR A 229 6.90 28.96 7.49
N ILE A 230 6.25 28.21 6.62
CA ILE A 230 6.87 27.65 5.39
C ILE A 230 7.39 28.76 4.49
N VAL A 231 6.60 29.82 4.26
CA VAL A 231 7.01 30.96 3.42
C VAL A 231 8.17 31.74 4.04
N ASP A 232 8.15 31.93 5.36
CA ASP A 232 9.24 32.62 6.07
C ASP A 232 10.56 31.85 6.04
N HIS A 233 10.50 30.51 5.87
CA HIS A 233 11.65 29.60 5.80
C HIS A 233 11.90 29.06 4.38
N ARG A 234 11.33 29.68 3.34
CA ARG A 234 11.45 29.22 1.94
C ARG A 234 12.89 29.08 1.44
N GLU A 235 13.84 29.69 2.12
CA GLU A 235 15.26 29.57 1.83
C GLU A 235 15.78 28.13 1.95
N ASN A 236 15.03 27.23 2.61
CA ASN A 236 15.35 25.81 2.70
C ASN A 236 14.90 25.03 1.46
N PHE A 237 14.05 25.59 0.60
CA PHE A 237 13.57 24.88 -0.57
C PHE A 237 14.72 24.53 -1.52
N GLY A 238 14.88 23.23 -1.77
CA GLY A 238 15.80 22.68 -2.76
C GLY A 238 15.04 22.05 -3.93
N ALA A 239 13.99 21.29 -3.62
CA ALA A 239 13.13 20.64 -4.62
C ALA A 239 11.71 20.42 -4.10
N PHE A 240 10.74 20.53 -5.01
CA PHE A 240 9.38 20.00 -4.80
C PHE A 240 9.20 18.75 -5.63
N TRP A 241 8.40 17.82 -5.14
CA TRP A 241 8.10 16.58 -5.84
C TRP A 241 6.64 16.13 -5.64
N ASN A 242 6.12 15.38 -6.61
CA ASN A 242 4.77 14.81 -6.57
C ASN A 242 4.74 13.30 -6.90
N ASN A 243 5.84 12.76 -7.40
CA ASN A 243 5.99 11.34 -7.72
C ASN A 243 7.36 10.79 -7.29
N ALA A 244 7.50 9.47 -7.27
CA ALA A 244 8.71 8.79 -6.80
C ALA A 244 9.97 9.18 -7.60
N THR A 245 9.86 9.37 -8.92
CA THR A 245 11.00 9.75 -9.78
C THR A 245 11.52 11.14 -9.42
N GLU A 246 10.62 12.10 -9.21
CA GLU A 246 11.01 13.46 -8.78
C GLU A 246 11.64 13.44 -7.40
N ALA A 247 11.10 12.64 -6.46
CA ALA A 247 11.66 12.48 -5.12
C ALA A 247 13.07 11.86 -5.16
N LEU A 248 13.31 10.84 -5.98
CA LEU A 248 14.64 10.28 -6.20
C LEU A 248 15.60 11.32 -6.78
N ASN A 249 15.17 12.07 -7.80
CA ASN A 249 15.99 13.11 -8.45
C ASN A 249 16.36 14.24 -7.50
N ALA A 250 15.51 14.58 -6.52
CA ALA A 250 15.83 15.58 -5.51
C ALA A 250 17.11 15.26 -4.75
N PHE A 251 17.35 14.01 -4.38
CA PHE A 251 18.56 13.57 -3.69
C PHE A 251 19.69 13.18 -4.63
N GLN A 252 19.41 12.57 -5.78
CA GLN A 252 20.45 12.08 -6.68
C GLN A 252 21.02 13.17 -7.59
N GLN A 253 20.22 14.14 -7.98
CA GLN A 253 20.56 15.16 -8.98
C GLN A 253 20.55 16.58 -8.41
N SER A 254 19.58 16.94 -7.57
CA SER A 254 19.46 18.30 -7.04
C SER A 254 20.25 18.53 -5.74
N GLY A 255 20.89 17.49 -5.19
CA GLY A 255 21.76 17.60 -4.02
C GLY A 255 21.03 17.90 -2.72
N CYS A 256 19.75 17.52 -2.61
CA CYS A 256 19.02 17.61 -1.35
C CYS A 256 19.66 16.72 -0.27
N VAL A 257 19.73 17.24 0.96
CA VAL A 257 20.34 16.58 2.12
C VAL A 257 19.31 16.20 3.18
N ALA A 258 18.11 16.71 3.10
CA ALA A 258 16.96 16.31 3.91
C ALA A 258 15.68 16.42 3.08
N GLY A 259 14.64 15.66 3.44
CA GLY A 259 13.35 15.78 2.77
C GLY A 259 12.33 14.83 3.32
N GLN A 260 11.05 15.14 3.06
CA GLN A 260 9.97 14.18 3.13
C GLN A 260 10.08 13.27 1.92
N THR A 261 10.00 11.96 2.11
CA THR A 261 9.92 11.00 1.01
C THR A 261 8.97 9.87 1.39
N TRP A 262 8.47 9.18 0.39
CA TRP A 262 7.85 7.88 0.64
C TRP A 262 8.91 6.87 1.10
N ASP A 263 8.50 5.89 1.88
CA ASP A 263 9.35 4.80 2.36
C ASP A 263 10.04 4.06 1.21
N SER A 264 9.31 3.68 0.16
CA SER A 264 9.88 3.03 -1.03
C SER A 264 11.03 3.84 -1.63
N THR A 265 10.87 5.16 -1.75
CA THR A 265 11.90 6.08 -2.26
C THR A 265 13.08 6.20 -1.30
N GLY A 266 12.82 6.47 -0.02
CA GLY A 266 13.85 6.65 1.00
C GLY A 266 14.69 5.38 1.21
N LEU A 267 14.04 4.21 1.20
CA LEU A 267 14.73 2.92 1.33
C LEU A 267 15.54 2.56 0.07
N LEU A 268 15.07 2.93 -1.11
CA LEU A 268 15.84 2.77 -2.34
C LEU A 268 17.08 3.68 -2.34
N LEU A 269 16.93 4.94 -1.95
CA LEU A 269 18.05 5.88 -1.79
C LEU A 269 19.10 5.34 -0.80
N ASN A 270 18.67 4.76 0.32
CA ASN A 270 19.59 4.15 1.30
C ASN A 270 20.34 2.93 0.75
N ARG A 271 19.75 2.16 -0.18
CA ARG A 271 20.46 1.04 -0.84
C ARG A 271 21.59 1.53 -1.72
N ASP A 272 21.35 2.61 -2.46
CA ASP A 272 22.31 3.19 -3.39
C ASP A 272 23.39 4.01 -2.66
N LYS A 273 22.99 4.76 -1.62
CA LYS A 273 23.82 5.63 -0.81
C LYS A 273 23.51 5.38 0.67
N PRO A 274 24.30 4.52 1.37
CA PRO A 274 24.03 4.15 2.76
C PRO A 274 24.03 5.33 3.76
N GLU A 275 24.64 6.46 3.41
CA GLU A 275 24.58 7.71 4.18
C GLU A 275 23.21 8.36 4.17
N LEU A 276 22.39 8.16 3.14
CA LEU A 276 21.00 8.60 3.11
C LEU A 276 20.16 7.67 3.96
N LYS A 277 19.66 8.16 5.07
CA LYS A 277 18.83 7.40 6.02
C LYS A 277 17.37 7.77 5.86
N TYR A 278 16.49 6.77 5.81
CA TYR A 278 15.06 6.95 5.94
C TYR A 278 14.64 6.56 7.35
N ARG A 279 14.04 7.47 8.11
CA ARG A 279 13.66 7.22 9.50
C ARG A 279 12.34 7.91 9.84
N MET A 280 11.65 7.31 10.80
CA MET A 280 10.40 7.86 11.32
C MET A 280 10.68 9.09 12.16
N PRO A 281 10.02 10.23 11.90
CA PRO A 281 10.15 11.40 12.75
C PRO A 281 9.41 11.20 14.07
N LYS A 282 9.91 11.83 15.14
CA LYS A 282 9.30 11.76 16.48
C LYS A 282 7.87 12.28 16.53
N GLU A 283 7.48 13.14 15.60
CA GLU A 283 6.11 13.65 15.45
C GLU A 283 5.15 12.59 14.89
N GLY A 284 5.67 11.51 14.34
CA GLY A 284 4.95 10.42 13.68
C GLY A 284 5.03 10.48 12.16
N GLY A 285 5.27 9.34 11.53
CA GLY A 285 5.28 9.22 10.06
C GLY A 285 3.89 9.34 9.50
N MET A 286 3.72 10.18 8.47
CA MET A 286 2.44 10.28 7.75
C MET A 286 2.18 8.99 7.00
N THR A 287 1.11 8.30 7.36
CA THR A 287 0.83 6.92 6.94
C THR A 287 -0.41 6.87 6.07
N TRP A 288 -0.32 6.17 4.97
CA TRP A 288 -1.42 5.89 4.05
C TRP A 288 -1.65 4.38 3.97
N MET A 289 -2.86 4.00 3.55
CA MET A 289 -3.25 2.60 3.34
C MET A 289 -4.07 2.52 2.07
N ASP A 290 -3.71 1.60 1.19
CA ASP A 290 -4.52 1.26 0.02
C ASP A 290 -5.19 -0.10 0.22
N SER A 291 -6.25 -0.31 -0.51
CA SER A 291 -7.14 -1.45 -0.33
C SER A 291 -7.50 -2.11 -1.65
N MET A 292 -8.09 -3.28 -1.57
CA MET A 292 -8.76 -3.95 -2.67
C MET A 292 -10.27 -3.84 -2.46
N ALA A 293 -11.00 -3.43 -3.49
CA ALA A 293 -12.45 -3.33 -3.50
C ALA A 293 -13.03 -3.96 -4.76
N ILE A 294 -14.28 -4.41 -4.68
CA ILE A 294 -15.01 -5.00 -5.81
C ILE A 294 -16.01 -3.96 -6.32
N PRO A 295 -15.91 -3.49 -7.58
CA PRO A 295 -16.91 -2.63 -8.18
C PRO A 295 -18.31 -3.23 -8.18
N SER A 296 -19.34 -2.40 -8.05
CA SER A 296 -20.74 -2.86 -8.01
C SER A 296 -21.19 -3.56 -9.30
N GLY A 297 -20.56 -3.25 -10.43
CA GLY A 297 -20.81 -3.87 -11.73
C GLY A 297 -19.79 -4.94 -12.13
N ALA A 298 -19.06 -5.53 -11.19
CA ALA A 298 -18.12 -6.62 -11.46
C ALA A 298 -18.85 -7.86 -11.97
N GLU A 299 -18.33 -8.47 -13.04
CA GLU A 299 -18.96 -9.61 -13.71
C GLU A 299 -18.32 -10.95 -13.33
N ASN A 300 -17.06 -10.95 -12.87
CA ASN A 300 -16.25 -12.14 -12.61
C ASN A 300 -15.95 -12.29 -11.10
N LEU A 301 -17.00 -12.43 -10.28
CA LEU A 301 -16.87 -12.41 -8.81
C LEU A 301 -16.01 -13.54 -8.25
N ASP A 302 -16.12 -14.76 -8.76
CA ASP A 302 -15.30 -15.89 -8.28
C ASP A 302 -13.82 -15.65 -8.59
N GLN A 303 -13.50 -15.09 -9.75
CA GLN A 303 -12.14 -14.72 -10.13
C GLN A 303 -11.64 -13.51 -9.33
N ALA A 304 -12.52 -12.57 -8.99
CA ALA A 304 -12.20 -11.45 -8.11
C ALA A 304 -11.80 -11.93 -6.71
N TYR A 305 -12.55 -12.84 -6.10
CA TYR A 305 -12.17 -13.44 -4.81
C TYR A 305 -10.91 -14.29 -4.90
N ALA A 306 -10.71 -15.02 -6.01
CA ALA A 306 -9.47 -15.76 -6.24
C ALA A 306 -8.25 -14.80 -6.29
N PHE A 307 -8.40 -13.64 -6.94
CA PHE A 307 -7.37 -12.61 -6.98
C PHE A 307 -7.11 -11.99 -5.60
N ILE A 308 -8.17 -11.56 -4.89
CA ILE A 308 -8.05 -11.05 -3.51
C ILE A 308 -7.30 -12.07 -2.64
N ASN A 309 -7.68 -13.35 -2.69
CA ASN A 309 -7.07 -14.40 -1.90
C ASN A 309 -5.61 -14.68 -2.26
N ALA A 310 -5.25 -14.50 -3.52
CA ALA A 310 -3.86 -14.58 -3.95
C ALA A 310 -3.05 -13.39 -3.41
N MET A 311 -3.59 -12.17 -3.46
CA MET A 311 -2.92 -10.98 -2.91
C MET A 311 -2.81 -11.02 -1.37
N LEU A 312 -3.72 -11.72 -0.68
CA LEU A 312 -3.68 -11.95 0.76
C LEU A 312 -2.81 -13.17 1.15
N ASP A 313 -2.16 -13.84 0.21
CA ASP A 313 -1.21 -14.90 0.50
C ASP A 313 0.15 -14.29 0.90
N PRO A 314 0.78 -14.73 2.02
CA PRO A 314 2.05 -14.15 2.49
C PRO A 314 3.20 -14.20 1.49
N GLU A 315 3.27 -15.22 0.63
CA GLU A 315 4.30 -15.31 -0.41
C GLU A 315 4.07 -14.27 -1.50
N MET A 316 2.83 -14.12 -1.99
CA MET A 316 2.47 -13.11 -2.98
C MET A 316 2.64 -11.70 -2.43
N ALA A 317 2.23 -11.48 -1.20
CA ALA A 317 2.40 -10.22 -0.47
C ALA A 317 3.89 -9.87 -0.27
N GLY A 318 4.73 -10.87 0.00
CA GLY A 318 6.18 -10.72 0.05
C GLY A 318 6.79 -10.34 -1.30
N LEU A 319 6.32 -10.94 -2.41
CA LEU A 319 6.73 -10.55 -3.76
C LEU A 319 6.38 -9.08 -4.05
N MET A 320 5.18 -8.64 -3.67
CA MET A 320 4.78 -7.23 -3.82
C MET A 320 5.75 -6.31 -3.08
N SER A 321 6.02 -6.59 -1.81
CA SER A 321 6.95 -5.78 -1.00
C SER A 321 8.38 -5.79 -1.55
N ALA A 322 8.88 -6.95 -2.03
CA ALA A 322 10.20 -7.06 -2.63
C ALA A 322 10.33 -6.23 -3.92
N ASN A 323 9.28 -6.24 -4.76
CA ASN A 323 9.26 -5.54 -6.04
C ASN A 323 9.12 -4.02 -5.89
N THR A 324 8.28 -3.58 -4.96
CA THR A 324 7.85 -2.16 -4.87
C THR A 324 8.52 -1.41 -3.72
N GLY A 325 8.96 -2.10 -2.68
CA GLY A 325 9.43 -1.50 -1.43
C GLY A 325 8.30 -1.09 -0.48
N TYR A 326 7.02 -1.20 -0.87
CA TYR A 326 5.88 -0.89 0.00
C TYR A 326 5.61 -2.02 1.01
N ASN A 327 5.02 -1.65 2.14
CA ASN A 327 4.68 -2.61 3.17
C ASN A 327 3.34 -3.29 2.85
N SER A 328 3.29 -4.61 2.96
CA SER A 328 2.02 -5.32 2.84
C SER A 328 1.22 -5.24 4.14
N CYS A 329 -0.12 -5.21 4.01
CA CYS A 329 -1.02 -5.42 5.15
C CYS A 329 -1.16 -6.89 5.55
N VAL A 330 -0.46 -7.81 4.89
CA VAL A 330 -0.53 -9.27 5.15
C VAL A 330 0.51 -9.67 6.19
N ASP A 331 0.06 -10.40 7.21
CA ASP A 331 0.96 -10.96 8.22
C ASP A 331 1.92 -11.99 7.59
N GLY A 332 3.19 -11.92 7.98
CA GLY A 332 4.24 -12.78 7.42
C GLY A 332 4.78 -12.35 6.04
N ALA A 333 4.25 -11.32 5.40
CA ALA A 333 4.74 -10.83 4.10
C ALA A 333 6.21 -10.41 4.15
N ALA A 334 6.63 -9.68 5.19
CA ALA A 334 8.00 -9.19 5.32
C ALA A 334 9.04 -10.33 5.32
N ALA A 335 8.73 -11.47 5.93
CA ALA A 335 9.60 -12.65 5.94
C ALA A 335 9.78 -13.26 4.54
N ASN A 336 8.83 -13.02 3.62
CA ASN A 336 8.86 -13.51 2.24
C ASN A 336 9.39 -12.46 1.24
N ALA A 337 9.71 -11.24 1.69
CA ALA A 337 10.20 -10.16 0.83
C ALA A 337 11.74 -10.12 0.67
N GLY A 338 12.45 -11.05 1.31
CA GLY A 338 13.90 -11.17 1.26
C GLY A 338 14.63 -10.38 2.35
N GLU A 339 15.89 -10.74 2.58
CA GLU A 339 16.70 -10.25 3.73
C GLU A 339 16.91 -8.72 3.72
N VAL A 340 17.11 -8.13 2.55
CA VAL A 340 17.34 -6.68 2.43
C VAL A 340 16.12 -5.90 2.88
N TYR A 341 14.94 -6.30 2.39
CA TYR A 341 13.68 -5.68 2.78
C TYR A 341 13.41 -5.89 4.29
N ALA A 342 13.53 -7.14 4.77
CA ALA A 342 13.26 -7.46 6.17
C ALA A 342 14.14 -6.64 7.13
N ARG A 343 15.43 -6.46 6.80
CA ARG A 343 16.34 -5.61 7.59
C ARG A 343 15.91 -4.16 7.57
N GLN A 344 15.64 -3.58 6.39
CA GLN A 344 15.21 -2.19 6.27
C GLN A 344 13.88 -1.94 6.98
N PHE A 345 12.94 -2.89 6.87
CA PHE A 345 11.66 -2.83 7.58
C PHE A 345 11.88 -2.78 9.10
N ALA A 346 12.71 -3.67 9.64
CA ALA A 346 12.98 -3.73 11.08
C ALA A 346 13.69 -2.47 11.62
N GLU A 347 14.54 -1.84 10.79
CA GLU A 347 15.21 -0.59 11.15
C GLU A 347 14.25 0.61 11.23
N VAL A 348 13.21 0.63 10.40
CA VAL A 348 12.27 1.77 10.30
C VAL A 348 11.03 1.57 11.15
N TYR A 349 10.49 0.35 11.19
CA TYR A 349 9.18 0.03 11.76
C TYR A 349 9.30 -0.82 13.03
N ASN A 350 10.04 -0.30 14.02
CA ASN A 350 10.04 -0.88 15.36
C ASN A 350 8.69 -0.64 16.09
N ALA A 351 8.49 -1.24 17.25
CA ALA A 351 7.23 -1.18 17.99
C ALA A 351 6.80 0.25 18.32
N ASP A 352 7.74 1.12 18.72
CA ASP A 352 7.47 2.50 19.10
C ASP A 352 7.07 3.34 17.88
N ASN A 353 7.76 3.16 16.74
CA ASN A 353 7.44 3.81 15.49
C ASN A 353 6.07 3.40 14.95
N LEU A 354 5.74 2.10 15.03
CA LEU A 354 4.41 1.59 14.65
C LEU A 354 3.29 2.14 15.55
N ALA A 355 3.57 2.36 16.83
CA ALA A 355 2.59 2.96 17.76
C ALA A 355 2.39 4.47 17.52
N ASN A 356 3.36 5.14 16.87
CA ASN A 356 3.34 6.58 16.63
C ASN A 356 3.00 6.97 15.18
N LEU A 357 2.46 6.05 14.37
CA LEU A 357 2.02 6.37 13.01
C LEU A 357 0.94 7.46 13.02
N TRP A 358 1.03 8.38 12.09
CA TRP A 358 0.02 9.40 11.84
C TRP A 358 -0.76 9.04 10.58
N TRP A 359 -2.05 8.73 10.72
CA TRP A 359 -2.88 8.29 9.60
C TRP A 359 -3.52 9.47 8.88
N TRP A 360 -3.35 9.54 7.56
CA TRP A 360 -4.15 10.40 6.72
C TRP A 360 -5.63 10.11 6.98
N GLN A 361 -6.42 11.17 7.12
CA GLN A 361 -7.85 11.06 7.36
C GLN A 361 -8.61 11.08 6.03
N PRO A 362 -9.86 10.59 6.00
CA PRO A 362 -10.73 10.73 4.83
C PRO A 362 -10.85 12.19 4.39
N ASP A 363 -10.68 12.43 3.10
CA ASP A 363 -10.80 13.78 2.54
C ASP A 363 -12.25 14.29 2.66
N THR A 364 -12.40 15.49 3.20
CA THR A 364 -13.67 16.24 3.13
C THR A 364 -13.59 17.23 1.97
N PRO A 365 -14.74 17.65 1.39
CA PRO A 365 -14.73 18.62 0.28
C PRO A 365 -14.01 19.93 0.61
N PHE A 366 -14.17 20.46 1.84
CA PHE A 366 -13.49 21.67 2.27
C PHE A 366 -11.98 21.46 2.45
N PHE A 367 -11.56 20.27 2.93
CA PHE A 367 -10.15 19.98 3.13
C PHE A 367 -9.41 19.88 1.79
N ALA A 368 -9.94 19.14 0.83
CA ALA A 368 -9.30 18.96 -0.47
C ALA A 368 -9.10 20.30 -1.21
N SER A 369 -10.14 21.14 -1.24
CA SER A 369 -10.07 22.47 -1.90
C SER A 369 -9.17 23.44 -1.12
N GLY A 370 -9.29 23.47 0.20
CA GLY A 370 -8.49 24.34 1.05
C GLY A 370 -7.01 23.98 1.04
N GLN A 371 -6.68 22.68 1.13
CA GLN A 371 -5.30 22.22 1.04
C GLN A 371 -4.63 22.69 -0.25
N GLN A 372 -5.32 22.59 -1.40
CA GLN A 372 -4.78 23.04 -2.68
C GLN A 372 -4.53 24.58 -2.70
N GLU A 373 -5.42 25.36 -2.13
CA GLU A 373 -5.24 26.83 -2.01
C GLU A 373 -3.92 27.17 -1.26
N TYR A 374 -3.66 26.46 -0.15
CA TYR A 374 -2.42 26.68 0.62
C TYR A 374 -1.18 26.12 -0.06
N VAL A 375 -1.27 25.02 -0.78
CA VAL A 375 -0.18 24.50 -1.62
C VAL A 375 0.19 25.51 -2.69
N ASP A 376 -0.78 26.09 -3.37
CA ASP A 376 -0.57 27.14 -4.40
C ASP A 376 0.09 28.39 -3.78
N ARG A 377 -0.34 28.80 -2.59
CA ARG A 377 0.25 29.91 -1.85
C ARG A 377 1.73 29.68 -1.54
N ILE A 378 2.10 28.48 -1.09
CA ILE A 378 3.47 28.12 -0.76
C ILE A 378 4.34 28.03 -2.01
N THR A 379 3.87 27.37 -3.05
CA THR A 379 4.64 27.16 -4.28
C THR A 379 4.81 28.43 -5.10
N ASN A 380 3.84 29.34 -5.08
CA ASN A 380 3.96 30.64 -5.75
C ASN A 380 4.81 31.66 -4.95
N ALA A 381 5.07 31.41 -3.69
CA ALA A 381 5.96 32.23 -2.86
C ALA A 381 7.44 31.83 -3.01
N SER A 382 7.74 30.73 -3.72
CA SER A 382 9.08 30.17 -3.92
C SER A 382 9.88 30.87 -5.03
#